data_78dacad83694a1610b70e6b55f4434b3
#
_entry.id   78dacad83694a1610b70e6b55f4434b3
#
_cell.length_a   1.000
_cell.length_b   1.000
_cell.length_c   1.000
_cell.angle_alpha   90.00
_cell.angle_beta   90.00
_cell.angle_gamma   90.00
#
_symmetry.space_group_name_H-M   'P 1'
#
loop_
_entity.id
_entity.type
_entity.pdbx_description
1 polymer ?
#
loop_
_entity_poly.entity_id
_entity_poly.type
_entity_poly.pdbx_seq_one_letter_code
_entity_poly.pdbx_strand_id
1 'polypeptide(L)'
;MYEETTIAAIATAPGEGGIGIIRLSGVSAAEIADKIFHTGTIKTFKEAVPYMMYFGHVTDGEKRIDEGLAVYMKAPHSYTGEDVVEIQIHGSAEALRETLALALRSGAVPAMRLSLIHI
;
A
#
# COMPACT_ATOMS: atom_id res chain seq x y z
N MET A 1 20.83 1.86 4.90
CA MET A 1 20.39 1.72 6.28
C MET A 1 19.06 1.04 6.33
N TYR A 2 18.91 0.17 7.26
CA TYR A 2 17.68 -0.57 7.38
C TYR A 2 16.48 0.31 7.76
N GLU A 3 16.73 1.47 8.36
CA GLU A 3 15.62 2.35 8.69
C GLU A 3 14.99 2.97 7.46
N GLU A 4 15.61 2.80 6.30
CA GLU A 4 15.00 3.29 5.07
C GLU A 4 14.16 2.25 4.37
N THR A 5 14.02 1.09 4.96
CA THR A 5 13.23 0.02 4.39
C THR A 5 11.74 0.36 4.50
N THR A 6 11.03 0.16 3.40
CA THR A 6 9.57 0.31 3.40
C THR A 6 8.96 -1.08 3.29
N ILE A 7 8.03 -1.36 4.17
CA ILE A 7 7.41 -2.67 4.30
C ILE A 7 6.05 -2.67 3.64
N ALA A 8 5.75 -3.74 2.91
CA ALA A 8 4.42 -3.94 2.35
C ALA A 8 3.80 -5.19 2.98
N ALA A 9 2.54 -5.08 3.33
CA ALA A 9 1.84 -6.19 3.97
C ALA A 9 0.37 -6.17 3.60
N ILE A 10 -0.22 -7.37 3.58
CA ILE A 10 -1.67 -7.48 3.52
C ILE A 10 -2.18 -7.31 4.94
N ALA A 11 -3.03 -6.31 5.14
CA ALA A 11 -3.44 -5.90 6.47
C ALA A 11 -4.85 -6.38 6.85
N THR A 12 -5.49 -7.17 6.00
CA THR A 12 -6.80 -7.73 6.29
C THR A 12 -6.73 -9.22 6.36
N ALA A 13 -7.70 -9.81 7.07
CA ALA A 13 -7.81 -11.26 7.12
C ALA A 13 -8.18 -11.77 5.73
N PRO A 14 -7.50 -12.79 5.24
CA PRO A 14 -7.81 -13.32 3.91
C PRO A 14 -9.14 -14.01 3.88
N GLY A 15 -9.78 -13.96 2.72
CA GLY A 15 -10.93 -14.79 2.44
C GLY A 15 -12.27 -14.29 2.86
N GLU A 16 -12.35 -13.15 3.51
CA GLU A 16 -13.65 -12.66 3.96
C GLU A 16 -14.04 -11.43 3.20
N GLY A 17 -15.14 -11.49 2.63
CA GLY A 17 -15.84 -10.56 1.81
C GLY A 17 -15.28 -9.22 1.61
N GLY A 18 -15.42 -8.48 0.88
CA GLY A 18 -15.49 -7.20 0.41
C GLY A 18 -14.19 -6.48 0.20
N ILE A 19 -13.38 -6.28 1.20
CA ILE A 19 -12.28 -5.34 1.09
C ILE A 19 -10.98 -5.96 1.56
N GLY A 20 -9.95 -5.82 0.71
CA GLY A 20 -8.61 -6.17 1.10
C GLY A 20 -7.78 -4.92 1.26
N ILE A 21 -6.86 -4.92 2.20
CA ILE A 21 -6.01 -3.75 2.47
C ILE A 21 -4.56 -4.14 2.32
N ILE A 22 -3.86 -3.37 1.49
CA ILE A 22 -2.40 -3.43 1.39
C ILE A 22 -1.88 -2.21 2.13
N ARG A 23 -0.94 -2.42 3.04
CA ARG A 23 -0.34 -1.32 3.79
C ARG A 23 1.13 -1.20 3.46
N LEU A 24 1.53 0.01 3.07
CA LEU A 24 2.93 0.34 2.82
C LEU A 24 3.37 1.23 3.97
N SER A 25 4.45 0.85 4.67
CA SER A 25 4.90 1.61 5.83
C SER A 25 6.40 1.84 5.74
N GLY A 26 6.81 3.08 5.80
CA GLY A 26 8.23 3.41 5.75
C GLY A 26 8.48 4.69 4.97
N VAL A 27 9.76 5.04 4.86
CA VAL A 27 10.15 6.31 4.27
C VAL A 27 9.77 6.43 2.80
N SER A 28 9.67 5.33 2.09
CA SER A 28 9.35 5.34 0.66
C SER A 28 7.91 4.95 0.37
N ALA A 29 7.03 4.98 1.37
CA ALA A 29 5.64 4.55 1.17
C ALA A 29 4.95 5.34 0.07
N ALA A 30 5.09 6.66 0.08
CA ALA A 30 4.45 7.50 -0.94
C ALA A 30 5.02 7.22 -2.33
N GLU A 31 6.32 7.05 -2.44
CA GLU A 31 6.94 6.80 -3.73
C GLU A 31 6.53 5.45 -4.31
N ILE A 32 6.46 4.43 -3.46
CA ILE A 32 6.05 3.12 -3.94
C ILE A 32 4.57 3.15 -4.32
N ALA A 33 3.75 3.83 -3.51
CA ALA A 33 2.33 3.96 -3.84
C ALA A 33 2.14 4.65 -5.18
N ASP A 34 2.96 5.66 -5.47
CA ASP A 34 2.87 6.36 -6.76
C ASP A 34 3.10 5.44 -7.94
N LYS A 35 3.89 4.40 -7.76
CA LYS A 35 4.20 3.48 -8.84
C LYS A 35 3.08 2.48 -9.08
N ILE A 36 2.26 2.20 -8.07
CA ILE A 36 1.30 1.11 -8.18
C ILE A 36 -0.15 1.56 -8.13
N PHE A 37 -0.44 2.76 -7.63
CA PHE A 37 -1.81 3.24 -7.50
C PHE A 37 -1.93 4.61 -8.13
N HIS A 38 -2.94 4.77 -9.00
CA HIS A 38 -3.10 6.01 -9.76
C HIS A 38 -4.50 6.56 -9.57
N THR A 39 -4.57 7.82 -9.18
CA THR A 39 -5.82 8.54 -9.00
C THR A 39 -5.79 9.78 -9.87
N GLY A 40 -6.95 10.24 -10.31
CA GLY A 40 -7.02 11.43 -11.14
C GLY A 40 -6.93 12.73 -10.37
N THR A 41 -6.92 12.66 -9.04
CA THR A 41 -7.02 13.85 -8.22
C THR A 41 -5.66 14.46 -7.90
N ILE A 42 -4.66 13.61 -7.63
CA ILE A 42 -3.30 14.07 -7.31
C ILE A 42 -2.32 13.32 -8.18
N LYS A 43 -1.16 13.92 -8.41
CA LYS A 43 -0.14 13.27 -9.20
C LYS A 43 0.80 12.42 -8.37
N THR A 44 0.94 12.74 -7.11
CA THR A 44 1.82 12.01 -6.21
C THR A 44 1.23 12.04 -4.82
N PHE A 45 1.45 10.98 -4.07
CA PHE A 45 0.95 10.93 -2.70
C PHE A 45 1.63 11.93 -1.79
N LYS A 46 2.74 12.50 -2.21
CA LYS A 46 3.35 13.59 -1.44
C LYS A 46 2.45 14.82 -1.41
N GLU A 47 1.53 14.95 -2.37
CA GLU A 47 0.57 16.04 -2.40
C GLU A 47 -0.74 15.69 -1.71
N ALA A 48 -0.89 14.47 -1.25
CA ALA A 48 -2.15 14.03 -0.67
C ALA A 48 -2.42 14.74 0.64
N VAL A 49 -3.69 15.09 0.85
CA VAL A 49 -4.12 15.56 2.15
C VAL A 49 -4.14 14.35 3.07
N PRO A 50 -3.40 14.39 4.20
CA PRO A 50 -3.36 13.22 5.08
C PRO A 50 -4.75 12.81 5.54
N TYR A 51 -4.97 11.51 5.56
CA TYR A 51 -6.21 10.88 6.02
C TYR A 51 -7.41 11.09 5.10
N MET A 52 -7.20 11.70 3.93
CA MET A 52 -8.25 11.79 2.93
C MET A 52 -8.18 10.56 2.03
N MET A 53 -9.34 10.01 1.67
CA MET A 53 -9.41 8.85 0.79
C MET A 53 -9.44 9.31 -0.66
N TYR A 54 -8.63 8.66 -1.48
CA TYR A 54 -8.56 8.97 -2.91
C TYR A 54 -8.95 7.74 -3.71
N PHE A 55 -9.91 7.91 -4.61
CA PHE A 55 -10.31 6.82 -5.50
C PHE A 55 -9.30 6.68 -6.64
N GLY A 56 -8.99 5.45 -7.00
CA GLY A 56 -8.09 5.21 -8.11
C GLY A 56 -8.00 3.75 -8.46
N HIS A 57 -6.91 3.41 -9.12
CA HIS A 57 -6.71 2.06 -9.65
C HIS A 57 -5.31 1.57 -9.34
N VAL A 58 -5.22 0.29 -9.00
CA VAL A 58 -3.94 -0.40 -8.94
C VAL A 58 -3.61 -0.83 -10.37
N THR A 59 -2.45 -0.42 -10.85
CA THR A 59 -2.07 -0.73 -12.23
C THR A 59 -0.64 -1.25 -12.28
N ASP A 60 -0.42 -2.20 -13.18
CA ASP A 60 0.89 -2.72 -13.51
C ASP A 60 1.12 -2.34 -14.97
N GLY A 61 1.80 -1.20 -15.18
CA GLY A 61 1.90 -0.67 -16.52
C GLY A 61 0.52 -0.26 -17.02
N GLU A 62 0.09 -0.87 -18.12
CA GLU A 62 -1.22 -0.57 -18.67
C GLU A 62 -2.31 -1.50 -18.15
N LYS A 63 -1.94 -2.50 -17.37
CA LYS A 63 -2.91 -3.46 -16.88
C LYS A 63 -3.51 -2.96 -15.57
N ARG A 64 -4.83 -2.87 -15.52
CA ARG A 64 -5.52 -2.55 -14.28
C ARG A 64 -5.77 -3.82 -13.51
N ILE A 65 -5.29 -3.85 -12.27
CA ILE A 65 -5.48 -5.01 -11.41
C ILE A 65 -6.79 -4.88 -10.65
N ASP A 66 -7.06 -3.69 -10.10
CA ASP A 66 -8.28 -3.49 -9.34
C ASP A 66 -8.47 -2.00 -9.14
N GLU A 67 -9.64 -1.61 -8.70
CA GLU A 67 -9.89 -0.24 -8.29
C GLU A 67 -10.08 -0.19 -6.80
N GLY A 68 -9.92 0.99 -6.21
CA GLY A 68 -10.05 1.10 -4.79
C GLY A 68 -9.80 2.49 -4.27
N LEU A 69 -9.51 2.55 -2.99
CA LEU A 69 -9.27 3.80 -2.29
C LEU A 69 -7.90 3.74 -1.63
N ALA A 70 -7.23 4.89 -1.61
CA ALA A 70 -5.95 4.97 -0.93
C ALA A 70 -5.96 6.13 0.04
N VAL A 71 -5.27 5.96 1.16
CA VAL A 71 -5.14 7.01 2.16
C VAL A 71 -3.69 7.10 2.59
N TYR A 72 -3.21 8.34 2.72
CA TYR A 72 -1.84 8.61 3.14
C TYR A 72 -1.87 9.10 4.59
N MET A 73 -1.10 8.45 5.43
CA MET A 73 -0.99 8.81 6.83
C MET A 73 0.46 9.22 7.07
N LYS A 74 0.65 10.52 7.26
CA LYS A 74 1.99 11.06 7.32
C LYS A 74 2.54 10.97 8.74
N ALA A 75 3.82 10.58 8.85
CA ALA A 75 4.49 10.53 10.13
C ALA A 75 4.46 11.89 10.81
N PRO A 76 4.42 11.95 12.13
CA PRO A 76 4.36 10.83 13.07
C PRO A 76 2.94 10.38 13.42
N HIS A 77 1.94 10.97 12.80
CA HIS A 77 0.53 10.71 13.13
C HIS A 77 -0.02 9.60 12.26
N SER A 78 0.68 8.47 12.22
CA SER A 78 0.25 7.34 11.43
C SER A 78 0.14 6.12 12.33
N TYR A 79 -0.37 5.05 11.75
CA TYR A 79 -0.56 3.82 12.49
C TYR A 79 0.76 3.30 13.09
N THR A 80 1.85 3.40 12.34
CA THR A 80 3.13 2.86 12.77
C THR A 80 4.10 3.92 13.27
N GLY A 81 3.73 5.19 13.20
CA GLY A 81 4.65 6.29 13.49
C GLY A 81 5.51 6.69 12.32
N GLU A 82 5.39 5.97 11.20
CA GLU A 82 6.10 6.25 9.97
C GLU A 82 5.11 6.71 8.92
N ASP A 83 5.62 7.08 7.74
CA ASP A 83 4.73 7.35 6.61
C ASP A 83 4.06 6.04 6.20
N VAL A 84 2.76 6.09 6.01
CA VAL A 84 1.97 4.91 5.65
C VAL A 84 1.04 5.28 4.51
N VAL A 85 0.93 4.39 3.53
CA VAL A 85 -0.14 4.46 2.54
C VAL A 85 -0.91 3.16 2.63
N GLU A 86 -2.23 3.25 2.82
CA GLU A 86 -3.09 2.07 2.77
C GLU A 86 -3.87 2.11 1.47
N ILE A 87 -3.90 0.99 0.78
CA ILE A 87 -4.65 0.84 -0.46
C ILE A 87 -5.70 -0.22 -0.22
N GLN A 88 -6.97 0.18 -0.34
CA GLN A 88 -8.12 -0.68 -0.10
C GLN A 88 -8.71 -1.06 -1.44
N ILE A 89 -8.73 -2.36 -1.74
CA ILE A 89 -9.25 -2.85 -3.00
C ILE A 89 -10.37 -3.83 -2.72
N HIS A 90 -10.96 -4.37 -3.79
CA HIS A 90 -12.14 -5.24 -3.64
C HIS A 90 -11.83 -6.57 -2.98
N GLY A 91 -10.58 -6.96 -2.92
CA GLY A 91 -10.21 -7.99 -1.99
C GLY A 91 -10.29 -9.41 -2.47
N SER A 92 -10.36 -9.66 -3.76
CA SER A 92 -10.15 -11.04 -4.17
C SER A 92 -8.73 -11.42 -3.76
N ALA A 93 -8.55 -12.68 -3.37
CA ALA A 93 -7.24 -13.12 -2.94
C ALA A 93 -6.20 -12.92 -4.03
N GLU A 94 -6.61 -13.12 -5.27
CA GLU A 94 -5.69 -12.96 -6.39
C GLU A 94 -5.28 -11.51 -6.58
N ALA A 95 -6.23 -10.58 -6.50
CA ALA A 95 -5.91 -9.16 -6.65
C ALA A 95 -5.01 -8.67 -5.53
N LEU A 96 -5.24 -9.16 -4.31
CA LEU A 96 -4.37 -8.80 -3.19
C LEU A 96 -2.95 -9.31 -3.41
N ARG A 97 -2.83 -10.56 -3.86
CA ARG A 97 -1.49 -11.11 -4.11
C ARG A 97 -0.77 -10.36 -5.22
N GLU A 98 -1.51 -10.02 -6.29
CA GLU A 98 -0.90 -9.27 -7.38
C GLU A 98 -0.47 -7.89 -6.93
N THR A 99 -1.28 -7.23 -6.11
CA THR A 99 -0.94 -5.90 -5.62
C THR A 99 0.28 -5.96 -4.71
N LEU A 100 0.33 -6.95 -3.82
CA LEU A 100 1.48 -7.11 -2.96
C LEU A 100 2.74 -7.38 -3.78
N ALA A 101 2.65 -8.27 -4.76
CA ALA A 101 3.80 -8.58 -5.60
C ALA A 101 4.28 -7.34 -6.35
N LEU A 102 3.35 -6.52 -6.81
CA LEU A 102 3.69 -5.29 -7.50
C LEU A 102 4.41 -4.32 -6.57
N ALA A 103 3.95 -4.21 -5.33
CA ALA A 103 4.62 -3.37 -4.35
C ALA A 103 6.04 -3.85 -4.08
N LEU A 104 6.23 -5.17 -3.98
CA LEU A 104 7.56 -5.72 -3.75
C LEU A 104 8.49 -5.46 -4.94
N ARG A 105 7.98 -5.58 -6.16
CA ARG A 105 8.79 -5.25 -7.34
C ARG A 105 9.12 -3.77 -7.41
N SER A 106 8.33 -2.96 -6.75
CA SER A 106 8.51 -1.50 -6.77
C SER A 106 9.39 -1.00 -5.64
N GLY A 107 9.92 -1.91 -4.81
CA GLY A 107 10.89 -1.54 -3.81
C GLY A 107 10.54 -1.86 -2.37
N ALA A 108 9.34 -2.35 -2.12
CA ALA A 108 8.96 -2.69 -0.75
C ALA A 108 9.52 -4.05 -0.35
N VAL A 109 9.55 -4.28 0.95
CA VAL A 109 10.02 -5.54 1.54
C VAL A 109 8.83 -6.19 2.24
N PRO A 110 8.68 -7.51 2.16
CA PRO A 110 7.52 -8.15 2.77
C PRO A 110 7.60 -8.16 4.29
N ALA A 111 6.46 -7.90 4.93
CA ALA A 111 6.39 -7.88 6.39
C ALA A 111 6.39 -9.29 6.99
N MET A 112 6.07 -10.28 6.19
CA MET A 112 5.98 -11.63 6.68
C MET A 112 7.24 -12.08 7.40
N ARG A 113 8.39 -11.63 6.90
CA ARG A 113 9.65 -11.97 7.49
C ARG A 113 9.77 -11.48 8.93
N LEU A 114 9.26 -10.28 9.17
CA LEU A 114 9.29 -9.72 10.51
C LEU A 114 8.38 -10.48 11.45
N SER A 115 7.23 -10.91 10.96
CA SER A 115 6.33 -11.70 11.77
C SER A 115 6.98 -12.99 12.24
N LEU A 116 7.73 -13.63 11.37
CA LEU A 116 8.41 -14.86 11.74
C LEU A 116 9.49 -14.61 12.77
N ILE A 117 10.17 -13.48 12.68
CA ILE A 117 11.23 -13.17 13.61
C ILE A 117 10.68 -12.95 15.03
N HIS A 118 9.50 -12.40 15.11
CA HIS A 118 8.91 -12.08 16.41
C HIS A 118 8.28 -13.29 17.09
N ILE A 119 8.15 -14.35 16.41
CA ILE A 119 7.66 -15.58 17.01
C ILE A 119 8.76 -16.27 17.77
#